data_1c32151a8d6b8395690dfeeec4602266
#
_entry.id   1c32151a8d6b8395690dfeeec4602266
#
_cell.length_a   1.000
_cell.length_b   1.000
_cell.length_c   1.000
_cell.angle_alpha   90.00
_cell.angle_beta   90.00
_cell.angle_gamma   90.00
#
_symmetry.space_group_name_H-M   'P 1'
#
loop_
_entity.id
_entity.type
_entity.pdbx_description
1 polymer ?
#
loop_
_entity_poly.entity_id
_entity_poly.type
_entity_poly.pdbx_seq_one_letter_code
_entity_poly.pdbx_strand_id
1 'polypeptide(L)'
;MCPVRVKECSVKIPWPSKDEVAVQEWSIENVDTCWQRQRRILRDIWPCLKTGGLLVYSTCTYNREENEDNVAWIAQELGAEVLPLEMQPDWHITGNLTGTEFPVYRFLPHKTTGEGLFLAVLRKTADEPAVSMRTKTGGKASKKGKGGKVVALQVPKEMKAWVKETGDYVFEVNDNEAMAFPAAYKDTYDLLKSQLRILHAGISLGELKGKDWQPSHALAMSTAFEKESFPMAELTYSQAIAYLRKEAVVLSPEVPRGYVTLTYRGEVLGFAKNIGNRANNLYPQEWRIRSGYLPEIIPDLFG
;
A
#
# COMPACT_ATOMS: atom_id res chain seq x y z
N MET A 1 5.17 -8.74 11.86
CA MET A 1 4.79 -9.77 10.89
C MET A 1 4.64 -9.06 9.55
N CYS A 2 5.53 -9.30 8.58
CA CYS A 2 5.43 -8.62 7.28
C CYS A 2 4.63 -9.53 6.34
N PRO A 3 3.41 -9.19 5.91
CA PRO A 3 2.69 -9.99 4.95
C PRO A 3 3.36 -9.85 3.58
N VAL A 4 3.83 -10.95 3.04
CA VAL A 4 4.28 -10.99 1.64
C VAL A 4 3.02 -11.11 0.78
N ARG A 5 2.70 -10.06 0.03
CA ARG A 5 1.60 -10.04 -0.92
C ARG A 5 2.16 -10.24 -2.32
N VAL A 6 1.87 -11.39 -2.92
CA VAL A 6 2.14 -11.61 -4.34
C VAL A 6 0.90 -11.16 -5.10
N LYS A 7 1.00 -10.03 -5.76
CA LYS A 7 -0.04 -9.56 -6.67
C LYS A 7 0.46 -9.81 -8.09
N GLU A 8 -0.14 -10.74 -8.77
CA GLU A 8 0.22 -11.03 -10.14
C GLU A 8 -0.85 -10.69 -11.15
N CYS A 9 -0.33 -10.36 -12.31
CA CYS A 9 -1.13 -10.12 -13.49
C CYS A 9 -1.53 -11.47 -14.07
N SER A 10 -2.64 -12.00 -13.62
CA SER A 10 -3.32 -13.08 -14.31
C SER A 10 -4.03 -12.50 -15.52
N VAL A 11 -4.07 -13.23 -16.62
CA VAL A 11 -4.96 -12.86 -17.72
C VAL A 11 -6.36 -12.81 -17.14
N LYS A 12 -6.88 -11.61 -17.00
CA LYS A 12 -8.25 -11.40 -16.53
C LYS A 12 -9.17 -12.08 -17.54
N ILE A 13 -9.90 -13.11 -17.14
CA ILE A 13 -11.12 -13.48 -17.86
C ILE A 13 -12.16 -12.48 -17.38
N PRO A 14 -12.53 -11.51 -18.20
CA PRO A 14 -13.47 -10.52 -17.79
C PRO A 14 -14.88 -11.05 -17.92
N TRP A 15 -15.62 -10.99 -16.85
CA TRP A 15 -17.06 -11.06 -16.89
C TRP A 15 -17.67 -9.71 -16.52
N PRO A 16 -18.47 -9.10 -17.38
CA PRO A 16 -18.21 -8.80 -18.78
C PRO A 16 -17.07 -7.78 -18.85
N SER A 17 -15.95 -8.17 -19.43
CA SER A 17 -14.80 -7.30 -19.52
C SER A 17 -15.11 -6.11 -20.42
N LYS A 18 -14.84 -4.95 -19.91
CA LYS A 18 -14.78 -3.72 -20.69
C LYS A 18 -13.50 -3.61 -21.51
N ASP A 19 -12.60 -4.57 -21.35
CA ASP A 19 -11.28 -4.60 -21.98
C ASP A 19 -11.25 -5.71 -23.05
N GLU A 20 -11.53 -5.33 -24.27
CA GLU A 20 -11.54 -6.23 -25.43
C GLU A 20 -10.16 -6.86 -25.68
N VAL A 21 -9.08 -6.20 -25.31
CA VAL A 21 -7.71 -6.70 -25.48
C VAL A 21 -7.49 -7.92 -24.56
N ALA A 22 -7.94 -7.84 -23.31
CA ALA A 22 -7.82 -8.95 -22.37
C ALA A 22 -8.62 -10.20 -22.81
N VAL A 23 -9.74 -10.01 -23.52
CA VAL A 23 -10.52 -11.12 -24.11
C VAL A 23 -9.76 -11.77 -25.26
N GLN A 24 -9.12 -10.96 -26.11
CA GLN A 24 -8.35 -11.46 -27.26
C GLN A 24 -7.06 -12.18 -26.85
N GLU A 25 -6.47 -11.77 -25.73
CA GLU A 25 -5.24 -12.40 -25.19
C GLU A 25 -5.50 -13.71 -24.45
N TRP A 26 -6.74 -14.03 -24.13
CA TRP A 26 -7.04 -15.26 -23.41
C TRP A 26 -6.87 -16.49 -24.31
N SER A 27 -6.06 -17.43 -23.86
CA SER A 27 -5.90 -18.75 -24.49
C SER A 27 -5.47 -19.79 -23.44
N ILE A 28 -5.58 -21.07 -23.76
CA ILE A 28 -5.11 -22.16 -22.88
C ILE A 28 -3.59 -22.05 -22.68
N GLU A 29 -2.85 -21.71 -23.72
CA GLU A 29 -1.40 -21.52 -23.66
C GLU A 29 -1.01 -20.37 -22.74
N ASN A 30 -1.83 -19.32 -22.70
CA ASN A 30 -1.62 -18.20 -21.77
C ASN A 30 -1.92 -18.62 -20.32
N VAL A 31 -2.91 -19.44 -20.07
CA VAL A 31 -3.16 -20.03 -18.74
C VAL A 31 -1.95 -20.83 -18.28
N ASP A 32 -1.39 -21.67 -19.15
CA ASP A 32 -0.17 -22.44 -18.86
C ASP A 32 1.01 -21.51 -18.52
N THR A 33 1.21 -20.46 -19.28
CA THR A 33 2.26 -19.47 -19.04
C THR A 33 2.07 -18.77 -17.69
N CYS A 34 0.83 -18.45 -17.33
CA CYS A 34 0.49 -17.74 -16.09
C CYS A 34 0.75 -18.60 -14.85
N TRP A 35 0.21 -19.80 -14.76
CA TRP A 35 0.39 -20.65 -13.57
C TRP A 35 1.87 -21.05 -13.37
N GLN A 36 2.62 -21.30 -14.47
CA GLN A 36 4.07 -21.57 -14.38
C GLN A 36 4.83 -20.34 -13.85
N ARG A 37 4.49 -19.15 -14.32
CA ARG A 37 5.06 -17.89 -13.83
C ARG A 37 4.77 -17.70 -12.34
N GLN A 38 3.55 -17.96 -11.91
CA GLN A 38 3.13 -17.88 -10.50
C GLN A 38 3.97 -18.82 -9.63
N ARG A 39 4.16 -20.07 -10.05
CA ARG A 39 5.01 -21.03 -9.33
C ARG A 39 6.47 -20.60 -9.26
N ARG A 40 7.00 -20.00 -10.32
CA ARG A 40 8.37 -19.48 -10.31
C ARG A 40 8.52 -18.36 -9.27
N ILE A 41 7.60 -17.40 -9.26
CA ILE A 41 7.62 -16.30 -8.30
C ILE A 41 7.48 -16.83 -6.86
N LEU A 42 6.58 -17.79 -6.65
CA LEU A 42 6.41 -18.40 -5.33
C LEU A 42 7.69 -19.10 -4.86
N ARG A 43 8.39 -19.83 -5.73
CA ARG A 43 9.70 -20.41 -5.39
C ARG A 43 10.73 -19.37 -5.02
N ASP A 44 10.78 -18.27 -5.76
CA ASP A 44 11.76 -17.19 -5.55
C ASP A 44 11.55 -16.46 -4.23
N ILE A 45 10.29 -16.26 -3.81
CA ILE A 45 9.97 -15.54 -2.56
C ILE A 45 9.82 -16.45 -1.34
N TRP A 46 9.62 -17.76 -1.54
CA TRP A 46 9.37 -18.71 -0.45
C TRP A 46 10.46 -18.74 0.62
N PRO A 47 11.77 -18.67 0.27
CA PRO A 47 12.84 -18.56 1.27
C PRO A 47 12.77 -17.30 2.14
N CYS A 48 12.08 -16.24 1.67
CA CYS A 48 11.90 -15.00 2.44
C CYS A 48 10.82 -15.13 3.53
N LEU A 49 9.95 -16.14 3.43
CA LEU A 49 8.94 -16.42 4.43
C LEU A 49 9.51 -17.31 5.52
N LYS A 50 9.44 -16.88 6.77
CA LYS A 50 9.89 -17.68 7.92
C LYS A 50 8.94 -18.85 8.15
N THR A 51 9.45 -19.94 8.72
CA THR A 51 8.61 -21.04 9.25
C THR A 51 7.55 -20.48 10.20
N GLY A 52 6.31 -20.92 10.07
CA GLY A 52 5.14 -20.35 10.76
C GLY A 52 4.60 -19.05 10.15
N GLY A 53 5.28 -18.47 9.15
CA GLY A 53 4.80 -17.30 8.42
C GLY A 53 3.61 -17.60 7.53
N LEU A 54 2.80 -16.57 7.22
CA LEU A 54 1.57 -16.69 6.43
C LEU A 54 1.77 -16.17 5.01
N LEU A 55 1.36 -16.96 4.03
CA LEU A 55 1.17 -16.56 2.64
C LEU A 55 -0.33 -16.38 2.39
N VAL A 56 -0.72 -15.20 1.94
CA VAL A 56 -2.05 -14.95 1.40
C VAL A 56 -1.95 -15.03 -0.12
N TYR A 57 -2.49 -16.11 -0.69
CA TYR A 57 -2.51 -16.35 -2.12
C TYR A 57 -3.85 -15.94 -2.70
N SER A 58 -3.85 -15.05 -3.68
CA SER A 58 -5.08 -14.59 -4.33
C SER A 58 -4.87 -14.35 -5.82
N THR A 59 -5.90 -14.67 -6.59
CA THR A 59 -5.95 -14.41 -8.03
C THR A 59 -7.31 -13.81 -8.41
N CYS A 60 -7.39 -13.22 -9.58
CA CYS A 60 -8.66 -12.76 -10.15
C CYS A 60 -9.16 -13.69 -11.28
N THR A 61 -8.57 -14.88 -11.42
CA THR A 61 -8.98 -15.88 -12.43
C THR A 61 -9.95 -16.90 -11.85
N TYR A 62 -10.62 -17.64 -12.73
CA TYR A 62 -11.57 -18.67 -12.36
C TYR A 62 -11.08 -20.08 -12.69
N ASN A 63 -9.97 -20.21 -13.44
CA ASN A 63 -9.44 -21.52 -13.83
C ASN A 63 -8.85 -22.24 -12.62
N ARG A 64 -8.77 -23.54 -12.72
CA ARG A 64 -8.28 -24.42 -11.66
C ARG A 64 -6.76 -24.37 -11.53
N GLU A 65 -6.07 -24.27 -12.67
CA GLU A 65 -4.62 -24.35 -12.78
C GLU A 65 -3.92 -23.24 -11.99
N GLU A 66 -4.46 -22.02 -12.09
CA GLU A 66 -3.94 -20.87 -11.36
C GLU A 66 -4.43 -20.82 -9.91
N ASN A 67 -5.43 -21.59 -9.54
CA ASN A 67 -6.10 -21.53 -8.24
C ASN A 67 -5.80 -22.79 -7.41
N GLU A 68 -6.70 -23.75 -7.39
CA GLU A 68 -6.59 -24.93 -6.50
C GLU A 68 -5.34 -25.75 -6.78
N ASP A 69 -4.94 -25.93 -8.05
CA ASP A 69 -3.74 -26.71 -8.39
C ASP A 69 -2.46 -26.00 -7.92
N ASN A 70 -2.44 -24.67 -7.91
CA ASN A 70 -1.34 -23.93 -7.31
C ASN A 70 -1.34 -24.01 -5.78
N VAL A 71 -2.50 -23.95 -5.13
CA VAL A 71 -2.61 -24.15 -3.67
C VAL A 71 -2.13 -25.54 -3.29
N ALA A 72 -2.56 -26.58 -4.00
CA ALA A 72 -2.10 -27.95 -3.79
C ALA A 72 -0.58 -28.07 -3.96
N TRP A 73 -0.04 -27.47 -5.02
CA TRP A 73 1.38 -27.46 -5.29
C TRP A 73 2.19 -26.73 -4.18
N ILE A 74 1.71 -25.57 -3.69
CA ILE A 74 2.35 -24.85 -2.58
C ILE A 74 2.36 -25.73 -1.32
N ALA A 75 1.25 -26.37 -1.01
CA ALA A 75 1.16 -27.24 0.17
C ALA A 75 2.12 -28.43 0.09
N GLN A 76 2.19 -29.09 -1.08
CA GLN A 76 2.95 -30.32 -1.26
C GLN A 76 4.44 -30.08 -1.52
N GLU A 77 4.76 -29.15 -2.42
CA GLU A 77 6.15 -28.96 -2.89
C GLU A 77 6.92 -27.92 -2.08
N LEU A 78 6.24 -26.92 -1.52
CA LEU A 78 6.88 -25.89 -0.73
C LEU A 78 6.74 -26.10 0.79
N GLY A 79 5.93 -27.07 1.21
CA GLY A 79 5.71 -27.38 2.62
C GLY A 79 4.89 -26.32 3.34
N ALA A 80 3.59 -26.30 3.05
CA ALA A 80 2.64 -25.39 3.68
C ALA A 80 1.35 -26.11 4.08
N GLU A 81 0.75 -25.64 5.17
CA GLU A 81 -0.59 -25.98 5.61
C GLU A 81 -1.58 -24.94 5.09
N VAL A 82 -2.67 -25.37 4.46
CA VAL A 82 -3.76 -24.46 4.05
C VAL A 82 -4.67 -24.22 5.24
N LEU A 83 -4.86 -22.96 5.61
CA LEU A 83 -5.60 -22.58 6.81
C LEU A 83 -7.06 -22.26 6.49
N PRO A 84 -8.02 -22.75 7.30
CA PRO A 84 -9.40 -22.31 7.20
C PRO A 84 -9.55 -20.88 7.71
N LEU A 85 -10.43 -20.12 7.07
CA LEU A 85 -10.89 -18.82 7.53
C LEU A 85 -12.36 -18.91 7.93
N GLU A 86 -12.72 -18.19 8.97
CA GLU A 86 -14.13 -18.04 9.35
C GLU A 86 -14.83 -17.13 8.32
N MET A 87 -15.86 -17.65 7.69
CA MET A 87 -16.66 -16.92 6.69
C MET A 87 -18.10 -16.86 7.16
N GLN A 88 -18.68 -15.67 7.10
CA GLN A 88 -20.09 -15.52 7.42
C GLN A 88 -20.94 -16.12 6.28
N PRO A 89 -21.99 -16.91 6.61
CA PRO A 89 -22.87 -17.53 5.60
C PRO A 89 -23.48 -16.51 4.62
N ASP A 90 -23.80 -15.33 5.10
CA ASP A 90 -24.42 -14.25 4.33
C ASP A 90 -23.50 -13.63 3.26
N TRP A 91 -22.22 -13.92 3.31
CA TRP A 91 -21.27 -13.46 2.30
C TRP A 91 -21.33 -14.28 1.01
N HIS A 92 -22.07 -15.39 0.99
CA HIS A 92 -22.28 -16.26 -0.17
C HIS A 92 -20.99 -16.70 -0.88
N ILE A 93 -19.90 -16.85 -0.11
CA ILE A 93 -18.60 -17.26 -0.62
C ILE A 93 -18.63 -18.74 -0.96
N THR A 94 -18.15 -19.09 -2.14
CA THR A 94 -18.10 -20.48 -2.62
C THR A 94 -16.77 -21.10 -2.18
N GLY A 95 -16.80 -22.32 -1.67
CA GLY A 95 -15.61 -23.09 -1.32
C GLY A 95 -14.93 -23.72 -2.53
N ASN A 96 -14.18 -24.78 -2.26
CA ASN A 96 -13.46 -25.55 -3.28
C ASN A 96 -14.41 -26.20 -4.29
N LEU A 97 -14.14 -26.05 -5.56
CA LEU A 97 -14.92 -26.62 -6.67
C LEU A 97 -14.25 -27.83 -7.34
N THR A 98 -13.04 -28.22 -6.92
CA THR A 98 -12.28 -29.28 -7.56
C THR A 98 -12.33 -30.62 -6.82
N GLY A 99 -13.08 -30.67 -5.71
CA GLY A 99 -13.20 -31.87 -4.88
C GLY A 99 -11.97 -32.16 -4.00
N THR A 100 -11.00 -31.24 -3.93
CA THR A 100 -9.90 -31.32 -2.96
C THR A 100 -10.36 -30.79 -1.60
N GLU A 101 -9.77 -31.28 -0.50
CA GLU A 101 -10.16 -30.90 0.86
C GLU A 101 -9.57 -29.57 1.33
N PHE A 102 -8.86 -28.85 0.48
CA PHE A 102 -8.24 -27.59 0.87
C PHE A 102 -9.29 -26.48 1.09
N PRO A 103 -9.24 -25.74 2.22
CA PRO A 103 -10.10 -24.60 2.44
C PRO A 103 -9.66 -23.43 1.57
N VAL A 104 -10.39 -23.20 0.49
CA VAL A 104 -10.21 -22.08 -0.44
C VAL A 104 -11.51 -21.32 -0.62
N TYR A 105 -11.42 -20.07 -1.07
CA TYR A 105 -12.54 -19.15 -1.09
C TYR A 105 -12.64 -18.48 -2.45
N ARG A 106 -13.83 -18.64 -3.09
CA ARG A 106 -14.15 -18.07 -4.40
C ARG A 106 -15.26 -17.04 -4.24
N PHE A 107 -14.93 -15.82 -4.55
CA PHE A 107 -15.86 -14.69 -4.63
C PHE A 107 -16.36 -14.61 -6.07
N LEU A 108 -17.48 -15.24 -6.34
CA LEU A 108 -18.02 -15.34 -7.69
C LEU A 108 -19.01 -14.19 -7.96
N PRO A 109 -18.90 -13.44 -9.08
CA PRO A 109 -19.70 -12.23 -9.33
C PRO A 109 -21.21 -12.42 -9.30
N HIS A 110 -21.69 -13.64 -9.55
CA HIS A 110 -23.13 -13.96 -9.49
C HIS A 110 -23.62 -14.24 -8.06
N LYS A 111 -22.73 -14.29 -7.07
CA LYS A 111 -23.06 -14.53 -5.66
C LYS A 111 -22.57 -13.42 -4.73
N THR A 112 -21.46 -12.79 -5.08
CA THR A 112 -20.83 -11.74 -4.29
C THR A 112 -20.71 -10.46 -5.13
N THR A 113 -20.85 -9.31 -4.51
CA THR A 113 -20.64 -8.03 -5.21
C THR A 113 -19.14 -7.84 -5.50
N GLY A 114 -18.77 -7.69 -6.77
CA GLY A 114 -17.38 -7.48 -7.19
C GLY A 114 -17.03 -8.16 -8.51
N GLU A 115 -15.77 -8.03 -8.90
CA GLU A 115 -15.26 -8.59 -10.18
C GLU A 115 -14.82 -10.05 -10.08
N GLY A 116 -14.84 -10.62 -8.89
CA GLY A 116 -14.37 -11.96 -8.59
C GLY A 116 -12.96 -12.01 -8.02
N LEU A 117 -12.76 -12.98 -7.13
CA LEU A 117 -11.49 -13.22 -6.46
C LEU A 117 -11.41 -14.69 -6.07
N PHE A 118 -10.21 -15.26 -6.14
CA PHE A 118 -9.85 -16.49 -5.46
C PHE A 118 -8.92 -16.15 -4.29
N LEU A 119 -9.09 -16.81 -3.16
CA LEU A 119 -8.31 -16.59 -1.96
C LEU A 119 -7.97 -17.91 -1.26
N ALA A 120 -6.72 -18.07 -0.86
CA ALA A 120 -6.28 -19.10 0.07
C ALA A 120 -5.26 -18.51 1.05
N VAL A 121 -5.26 -18.98 2.29
CA VAL A 121 -4.26 -18.62 3.29
C VAL A 121 -3.46 -19.86 3.66
N LEU A 122 -2.14 -19.77 3.56
CA LEU A 122 -1.25 -20.88 3.82
C LEU A 122 -0.21 -20.49 4.88
N ARG A 123 0.13 -21.45 5.75
CA ARG A 123 1.21 -21.30 6.73
C ARG A 123 2.41 -22.13 6.30
N LYS A 124 3.58 -21.52 6.22
CA LYS A 124 4.81 -22.26 5.96
C LYS A 124 5.13 -23.21 7.12
N THR A 125 5.25 -24.50 6.82
CA THR A 125 5.59 -25.55 7.81
C THR A 125 7.00 -26.08 7.63
N ALA A 126 7.55 -26.00 6.41
CA ALA A 126 8.90 -26.48 6.13
C ALA A 126 9.96 -25.66 6.84
N ASP A 127 10.90 -26.32 7.49
CA ASP A 127 12.11 -25.71 8.01
C ASP A 127 13.12 -25.53 6.88
N GLU A 128 13.49 -24.29 6.59
CA GLU A 128 14.62 -24.00 5.75
C GLU A 128 15.78 -23.49 6.59
N PRO A 129 17.04 -23.86 6.25
CA PRO A 129 18.19 -23.28 6.92
C PRO A 129 18.14 -21.77 6.75
N ALA A 130 18.27 -21.02 7.85
CA ALA A 130 18.29 -19.58 7.85
C ALA A 130 19.30 -19.09 6.81
N VAL A 131 18.82 -18.33 5.81
CA VAL A 131 19.71 -17.67 4.86
C VAL A 131 20.55 -16.69 5.66
N SER A 132 21.80 -17.07 5.95
CA SER A 132 22.72 -16.15 6.57
C SER A 132 23.02 -15.04 5.57
N MET A 133 22.53 -13.84 5.84
CA MET A 133 22.97 -12.66 5.10
C MET A 133 24.48 -12.52 5.32
N ARG A 134 25.27 -12.85 4.31
CA ARG A 134 26.70 -12.52 4.32
C ARG A 134 26.79 -11.00 4.25
N THR A 135 26.96 -10.37 5.40
CA THR A 135 27.40 -8.99 5.46
C THR A 135 28.74 -8.91 4.75
N LYS A 136 28.79 -8.38 3.53
CA LYS A 136 30.05 -7.95 2.94
C LYS A 136 30.55 -6.74 3.74
N THR A 137 31.17 -7.02 4.87
CA THR A 137 32.02 -6.06 5.57
C THR A 137 33.26 -5.85 4.70
N GLY A 138 33.24 -4.89 3.79
CA GLY A 138 34.38 -4.62 2.94
C GLY A 138 34.09 -3.86 1.67
N GLY A 139 33.10 -2.98 1.65
CA GLY A 139 32.99 -1.96 0.61
C GLY A 139 34.05 -0.89 0.86
N LYS A 140 35.12 -0.84 0.01
CA LYS A 140 36.08 0.27 -0.01
C LYS A 140 35.30 1.58 -0.04
N ALA A 141 35.49 2.41 0.98
CA ALA A 141 34.99 3.77 0.99
C ALA A 141 35.38 4.45 -0.33
N SER A 142 34.37 4.77 -1.13
CA SER A 142 34.54 5.59 -2.34
C SER A 142 35.17 6.90 -1.87
N LYS A 143 36.36 7.24 -2.39
CA LYS A 143 37.03 8.52 -2.15
C LYS A 143 36.05 9.63 -2.50
N LYS A 144 35.52 10.31 -1.48
CA LYS A 144 34.79 11.57 -1.64
C LYS A 144 35.65 12.54 -2.42
N GLY A 145 35.19 12.92 -3.61
CA GLY A 145 35.68 14.10 -4.31
C GLY A 145 35.57 15.30 -3.38
N LYS A 146 36.56 16.19 -3.41
CA LYS A 146 36.56 17.49 -2.73
C LYS A 146 35.38 18.33 -3.29
N GLY A 147 34.22 18.22 -2.68
CA GLY A 147 33.07 19.09 -2.89
C GLY A 147 32.71 19.73 -1.56
N GLY A 148 32.41 21.03 -1.57
CA GLY A 148 32.23 21.90 -0.41
C GLY A 148 31.33 21.28 0.67
N LYS A 149 31.47 21.78 1.91
CA LYS A 149 30.60 21.42 3.06
C LYS A 149 29.13 21.66 2.68
N VAL A 150 28.48 20.61 2.19
CA VAL A 150 27.01 20.59 2.14
C VAL A 150 26.59 20.47 3.60
N VAL A 151 26.07 21.56 4.16
CA VAL A 151 25.41 21.52 5.47
C VAL A 151 24.24 20.58 5.30
N ALA A 152 24.31 19.41 5.94
CA ALA A 152 23.21 18.46 5.91
C ALA A 152 21.98 19.17 6.50
N LEU A 153 20.94 19.34 5.70
CA LEU A 153 19.65 19.86 6.14
C LEU A 153 19.16 18.96 7.28
N GLN A 154 18.83 19.58 8.40
CA GLN A 154 18.20 18.87 9.52
C GLN A 154 16.70 19.09 9.47
N VAL A 155 15.94 18.06 9.85
CA VAL A 155 14.49 18.18 9.99
C VAL A 155 14.18 19.22 11.07
N PRO A 156 13.41 20.29 10.77
CA PRO A 156 13.03 21.31 11.74
C PRO A 156 12.29 20.71 12.95
N LYS A 157 12.45 21.34 14.11
CA LYS A 157 11.78 20.87 15.33
C LYS A 157 10.26 20.85 15.20
N GLU A 158 9.71 21.84 14.51
CA GLU A 158 8.28 21.96 14.25
C GLU A 158 7.76 20.75 13.46
N MET A 159 8.51 20.27 12.48
CA MET A 159 8.10 19.10 11.68
C MET A 159 8.14 17.80 12.48
N LYS A 160 9.03 17.69 13.46
CA LYS A 160 9.06 16.53 14.34
C LYS A 160 7.80 16.42 15.18
N ALA A 161 7.21 17.57 15.57
CA ALA A 161 5.95 17.61 16.29
C ALA A 161 4.72 17.22 15.44
N TRP A 162 4.87 17.03 14.12
CA TRP A 162 3.79 16.52 13.26
C TRP A 162 3.52 15.03 13.45
N VAL A 163 4.37 14.34 14.22
CA VAL A 163 4.28 12.91 14.48
C VAL A 163 4.10 12.69 15.98
N LYS A 164 3.11 11.87 16.35
CA LYS A 164 2.91 11.37 17.71
C LYS A 164 4.15 10.60 18.16
N GLU A 165 4.37 10.57 19.49
CA GLU A 165 5.43 9.74 20.07
C GLU A 165 6.79 9.96 19.37
N THR A 166 7.16 11.23 19.21
CA THR A 166 8.36 11.67 18.47
C THR A 166 9.63 10.89 18.84
N GLY A 167 9.72 10.39 20.09
CA GLY A 167 10.85 9.57 20.57
C GLY A 167 11.01 8.23 19.87
N ASP A 168 9.94 7.71 19.25
CA ASP A 168 9.96 6.42 18.59
C ASP A 168 10.47 6.51 17.13
N TYR A 169 10.84 7.70 16.68
CA TYR A 169 11.25 7.95 15.30
C TYR A 169 12.64 8.55 15.20
N VAL A 170 13.35 8.14 14.17
CA VAL A 170 14.55 8.80 13.65
C VAL A 170 14.13 9.68 12.48
N PHE A 171 14.64 10.93 12.48
CA PHE A 171 14.29 11.92 11.45
C PHE A 171 15.48 12.19 10.56
N GLU A 172 15.27 12.08 9.24
CA GLU A 172 16.30 12.31 8.23
C GLU A 172 15.77 13.22 7.13
N VAL A 173 16.67 13.96 6.50
CA VAL A 173 16.39 14.69 5.26
C VAL A 173 17.18 14.00 4.14
N ASN A 174 16.46 13.54 3.13
CA ASN A 174 17.04 13.00 1.89
C ASN A 174 16.69 13.97 0.77
N ASP A 175 17.69 14.56 0.15
CA ASP A 175 17.53 15.64 -0.83
C ASP A 175 16.70 16.80 -0.24
N ASN A 176 15.45 16.94 -0.66
CA ASN A 176 14.53 17.97 -0.19
C ASN A 176 13.33 17.38 0.59
N GLU A 177 13.36 16.11 0.93
CA GLU A 177 12.28 15.41 1.61
C GLU A 177 12.65 15.08 3.06
N ALA A 178 11.82 15.52 4.00
CA ALA A 178 11.92 15.17 5.40
C ALA A 178 11.14 13.87 5.68
N MET A 179 11.79 12.94 6.36
CA MET A 179 11.28 11.60 6.64
C MET A 179 11.32 11.31 8.13
N ALA A 180 10.30 10.59 8.63
CA ALA A 180 10.32 9.94 9.94
C ALA A 180 10.34 8.42 9.74
N PHE A 181 11.29 7.75 10.39
CA PHE A 181 11.44 6.31 10.32
C PHE A 181 11.42 5.70 11.73
N PRO A 182 10.68 4.59 11.99
CA PRO A 182 10.64 3.98 13.31
C PRO A 182 12.03 3.57 13.80
N ALA A 183 12.44 4.11 14.97
CA ALA A 183 13.78 3.90 15.53
C ALA A 183 14.10 2.43 15.75
N ALA A 184 13.10 1.63 16.15
CA ALA A 184 13.25 0.20 16.39
C ALA A 184 13.75 -0.62 15.18
N TYR A 185 13.58 -0.09 13.95
CA TYR A 185 13.97 -0.78 12.71
C TYR A 185 15.13 -0.11 11.99
N LYS A 186 15.77 0.89 12.60
CA LYS A 186 16.82 1.70 11.96
C LYS A 186 17.99 0.86 11.46
N ASP A 187 18.50 -0.05 12.28
CA ASP A 187 19.64 -0.91 11.90
C ASP A 187 19.29 -1.82 10.72
N THR A 188 18.08 -2.38 10.73
CA THR A 188 17.59 -3.21 9.62
C THR A 188 17.45 -2.37 8.35
N TYR A 189 16.94 -1.15 8.45
CA TYR A 189 16.83 -0.24 7.32
C TYR A 189 18.19 0.11 6.73
N ASP A 190 19.17 0.44 7.57
CA ASP A 190 20.52 0.79 7.13
C ASP A 190 21.20 -0.40 6.43
N LEU A 191 21.01 -1.62 6.97
CA LEU A 191 21.48 -2.84 6.33
C LEU A 191 20.85 -3.02 4.93
N LEU A 192 19.53 -2.92 4.83
CA LEU A 192 18.83 -3.07 3.56
C LEU A 192 19.22 -1.98 2.55
N LYS A 193 19.32 -0.73 2.99
CA LYS A 193 19.75 0.40 2.16
C LYS A 193 21.16 0.23 1.58
N SER A 194 22.02 -0.50 2.29
CA SER A 194 23.39 -0.80 1.80
C SER A 194 23.43 -1.83 0.67
N GLN A 195 22.36 -2.63 0.50
CA GLN A 195 22.34 -3.78 -0.42
C GLN A 195 21.21 -3.70 -1.45
N LEU A 196 20.16 -2.97 -1.18
CA LEU A 196 18.96 -2.87 -2.00
C LEU A 196 18.66 -1.42 -2.38
N ARG A 197 17.99 -1.24 -3.50
CA ARG A 197 17.36 0.02 -3.83
C ARG A 197 16.05 0.14 -3.07
N ILE A 198 16.02 0.96 -2.03
CA ILE A 198 14.79 1.23 -1.28
C ILE A 198 13.93 2.20 -2.09
N LEU A 199 12.70 1.80 -2.38
CA LEU A 199 11.73 2.62 -3.12
C LEU A 199 10.91 3.51 -2.19
N HIS A 200 10.59 3.00 -1.02
CA HIS A 200 9.82 3.72 0.00
C HIS A 200 10.13 3.15 1.39
N ALA A 201 10.30 4.03 2.38
CA ALA A 201 10.49 3.63 3.77
C ALA A 201 10.10 4.77 4.71
N GLY A 202 9.42 4.42 5.81
CA GLY A 202 8.98 5.39 6.81
C GLY A 202 7.84 6.31 6.33
N ILE A 203 7.73 7.46 6.94
CA ILE A 203 6.69 8.46 6.69
C ILE A 203 7.35 9.69 6.07
N SER A 204 6.95 10.05 4.85
CA SER A 204 7.30 11.34 4.28
C SER A 204 6.55 12.43 5.04
N LEU A 205 7.28 13.29 5.74
CA LEU A 205 6.71 14.41 6.50
C LEU A 205 6.35 15.57 5.59
N GLY A 206 7.24 15.87 4.66
CA GLY A 206 7.06 16.98 3.74
C GLY A 206 8.27 17.22 2.86
N GLU A 207 8.07 18.06 1.86
CA GLU A 207 9.08 18.44 0.88
C GLU A 207 9.41 19.93 0.98
N LEU A 208 10.68 20.28 0.89
CA LEU A 208 11.14 21.68 0.89
C LEU A 208 10.81 22.34 -0.45
N LYS A 209 9.87 23.27 -0.46
CA LYS A 209 9.48 24.08 -1.63
C LYS A 209 9.94 25.52 -1.43
N GLY A 210 11.06 25.86 -2.03
CA GLY A 210 11.71 27.17 -1.80
C GLY A 210 12.22 27.30 -0.37
N LYS A 211 11.52 28.07 0.48
CA LYS A 211 11.87 28.25 1.90
C LYS A 211 10.92 27.53 2.86
N ASP A 212 9.79 27.02 2.35
CA ASP A 212 8.74 26.43 3.16
C ASP A 212 8.75 24.90 3.03
N TRP A 213 8.50 24.23 4.14
CA TRP A 213 8.23 22.81 4.15
C TRP A 213 6.74 22.54 3.87
N GLN A 214 6.45 21.98 2.71
CA GLN A 214 5.10 21.57 2.34
C GLN A 214 4.80 20.19 2.93
N PRO A 215 3.75 20.04 3.78
CA PRO A 215 3.42 18.74 4.35
C PRO A 215 3.03 17.73 3.25
N SER A 216 3.48 16.49 3.42
CA SER A 216 3.21 15.38 2.50
C SER A 216 1.83 14.78 2.75
N HIS A 217 1.16 14.35 1.69
CA HIS A 217 -0.07 13.59 1.82
C HIS A 217 0.13 12.26 2.58
N ALA A 218 1.30 11.63 2.47
CA ALA A 218 1.65 10.44 3.22
C ALA A 218 1.60 10.65 4.74
N LEU A 219 1.97 11.86 5.21
CA LEU A 219 1.82 12.23 6.62
C LEU A 219 0.35 12.23 7.04
N ALA A 220 -0.53 12.86 6.26
CA ALA A 220 -1.96 12.93 6.56
C ALA A 220 -2.62 11.55 6.65
N MET A 221 -2.14 10.58 5.86
CA MET A 221 -2.65 9.21 5.83
C MET A 221 -1.97 8.29 6.86
N SER A 222 -0.99 8.80 7.61
CA SER A 222 -0.29 8.02 8.63
C SER A 222 -1.08 7.98 9.94
N THR A 223 -1.14 6.82 10.57
CA THR A 223 -1.69 6.67 11.94
C THR A 223 -0.87 7.43 12.99
N ALA A 224 0.40 7.73 12.67
CA ALA A 224 1.29 8.50 13.51
C ALA A 224 1.09 10.02 13.38
N PHE A 225 0.24 10.49 12.47
CA PHE A 225 0.01 11.93 12.30
C PHE A 225 -0.59 12.57 13.56
N GLU A 226 0.05 13.64 14.03
CA GLU A 226 -0.48 14.47 15.11
C GLU A 226 -1.46 15.49 14.52
N LYS A 227 -2.74 15.21 14.63
CA LYS A 227 -3.81 16.00 13.99
C LYS A 227 -3.81 17.47 14.43
N GLU A 228 -3.41 17.75 15.68
CA GLU A 228 -3.38 19.09 16.24
C GLU A 228 -2.20 19.94 15.76
N SER A 229 -1.25 19.36 15.01
CA SER A 229 -0.09 20.09 14.47
C SER A 229 -0.45 21.13 13.43
N PHE A 230 -1.63 21.08 12.87
CA PHE A 230 -2.12 22.03 11.88
C PHE A 230 -3.56 22.46 12.21
N PRO A 231 -3.93 23.71 11.88
CA PRO A 231 -5.33 24.10 11.89
C PRO A 231 -6.16 23.15 11.07
N MET A 232 -7.35 22.78 11.57
CA MET A 232 -8.27 21.86 10.87
C MET A 232 -9.42 22.65 10.26
N ALA A 233 -9.88 22.18 9.10
CA ALA A 233 -11.08 22.67 8.44
C ALA A 233 -11.97 21.49 8.02
N GLU A 234 -13.15 21.41 8.64
CA GLU A 234 -14.16 20.40 8.30
C GLU A 234 -14.85 20.82 6.99
N LEU A 235 -14.92 19.89 6.05
CA LEU A 235 -15.49 20.12 4.74
C LEU A 235 -16.93 19.59 4.67
N THR A 236 -17.76 20.27 3.89
CA THR A 236 -19.02 19.70 3.41
C THR A 236 -18.73 18.56 2.42
N TYR A 237 -19.72 17.70 2.16
CA TYR A 237 -19.58 16.64 1.16
C TYR A 237 -19.12 17.15 -0.20
N SER A 238 -19.75 18.22 -0.69
CA SER A 238 -19.36 18.81 -1.99
C SER A 238 -17.93 19.31 -2.01
N GLN A 239 -17.46 19.95 -0.92
CA GLN A 239 -16.08 20.40 -0.78
C GLN A 239 -15.10 19.24 -0.68
N ALA A 240 -15.46 18.16 0.03
CA ALA A 240 -14.64 16.96 0.14
C ALA A 240 -14.45 16.30 -1.22
N ILE A 241 -15.52 16.17 -2.02
CA ILE A 241 -15.43 15.65 -3.38
C ILE A 241 -14.60 16.56 -4.28
N ALA A 242 -14.79 17.88 -4.23
CA ALA A 242 -13.95 18.83 -4.96
C ALA A 242 -12.47 18.68 -4.58
N TYR A 243 -12.17 18.53 -3.28
CA TYR A 243 -10.83 18.26 -2.82
C TYR A 243 -10.25 16.97 -3.40
N LEU A 244 -10.99 15.86 -3.34
CA LEU A 244 -10.56 14.56 -3.87
C LEU A 244 -10.48 14.53 -5.41
N ARG A 245 -11.13 15.48 -6.10
CA ARG A 245 -10.97 15.72 -7.54
C ARG A 245 -9.80 16.62 -7.90
N LYS A 246 -9.06 17.10 -6.90
CA LYS A 246 -7.97 18.06 -7.09
C LYS A 246 -8.46 19.45 -7.54
N GLU A 247 -9.70 19.79 -7.26
CA GLU A 247 -10.27 21.10 -7.50
C GLU A 247 -9.94 22.06 -6.36
N ALA A 248 -10.07 23.36 -6.59
CA ALA A 248 -9.88 24.38 -5.55
C ALA A 248 -11.05 24.33 -4.55
N VAL A 249 -10.73 24.48 -3.27
CA VAL A 249 -11.72 24.54 -2.19
C VAL A 249 -11.68 25.93 -1.56
N VAL A 250 -12.85 26.52 -1.34
CA VAL A 250 -13.00 27.74 -0.58
C VAL A 250 -13.32 27.39 0.86
N LEU A 251 -12.47 27.87 1.78
CA LEU A 251 -12.62 27.62 3.21
C LEU A 251 -13.31 28.81 3.90
N SER A 252 -13.86 28.57 5.09
CA SER A 252 -14.39 29.65 5.93
C SER A 252 -13.34 30.74 6.17
N PRO A 253 -13.72 32.04 6.19
CA PRO A 253 -12.81 33.13 6.52
C PRO A 253 -12.12 33.01 7.88
N GLU A 254 -12.68 32.22 8.79
CA GLU A 254 -12.12 31.96 10.14
C GLU A 254 -10.92 31.01 10.09
N VAL A 255 -10.77 30.22 9.02
CA VAL A 255 -9.64 29.31 8.87
C VAL A 255 -8.37 30.11 8.59
N PRO A 256 -7.31 29.97 9.41
CA PRO A 256 -6.10 30.77 9.25
C PRO A 256 -5.39 30.47 7.92
N ARG A 257 -4.62 31.44 7.44
CA ARG A 257 -3.75 31.26 6.27
C ARG A 257 -2.59 30.33 6.60
N GLY A 258 -2.11 29.59 5.60
CA GLY A 258 -1.04 28.63 5.74
C GLY A 258 -1.48 27.21 5.42
N TYR A 259 -0.72 26.23 5.89
CA TYR A 259 -1.10 24.82 5.72
C TYR A 259 -2.19 24.46 6.73
N VAL A 260 -3.21 23.79 6.23
CA VAL A 260 -4.38 23.34 7.00
C VAL A 260 -4.67 21.87 6.69
N THR A 261 -5.10 21.14 7.70
CA THR A 261 -5.63 19.79 7.55
C THR A 261 -7.10 19.87 7.16
N LEU A 262 -7.47 19.20 6.08
CA LEU A 262 -8.85 19.09 5.65
C LEU A 262 -9.45 17.79 6.15
N THR A 263 -10.63 17.88 6.76
CA THR A 263 -11.37 16.73 7.31
C THR A 263 -12.77 16.64 6.72
N TYR A 264 -13.33 15.45 6.74
CA TYR A 264 -14.73 15.20 6.45
C TYR A 264 -15.26 14.12 7.40
N ARG A 265 -16.34 14.44 8.13
CA ARG A 265 -16.87 13.61 9.22
C ARG A 265 -15.80 13.23 10.27
N GLY A 266 -14.90 14.18 10.59
CA GLY A 266 -13.80 13.98 11.51
C GLY A 266 -12.59 13.19 10.98
N GLU A 267 -12.69 12.64 9.76
CA GLU A 267 -11.59 11.90 9.14
C GLU A 267 -10.72 12.79 8.27
N VAL A 268 -9.41 12.59 8.37
CA VAL A 268 -8.43 13.38 7.63
C VAL A 268 -8.42 12.99 6.16
N LEU A 269 -8.63 13.96 5.28
CA LEU A 269 -8.53 13.79 3.83
C LEU A 269 -7.15 14.20 3.27
N GLY A 270 -6.45 15.08 3.95
CA GLY A 270 -5.14 15.57 3.53
C GLY A 270 -4.92 17.04 3.86
N PHE A 271 -4.02 17.69 3.12
CA PHE A 271 -3.63 19.08 3.36
C PHE A 271 -4.04 20.00 2.22
N ALA A 272 -4.23 21.27 2.57
CA ALA A 272 -4.30 22.38 1.63
C ALA A 272 -3.47 23.58 2.15
N LYS A 273 -3.06 24.48 1.25
CA LYS A 273 -2.46 25.75 1.62
C LYS A 273 -3.51 26.86 1.45
N ASN A 274 -4.07 27.34 2.56
CA ASN A 274 -5.02 28.43 2.56
C ASN A 274 -4.30 29.75 2.26
N ILE A 275 -4.67 30.42 1.18
CA ILE A 275 -4.13 31.73 0.77
C ILE A 275 -5.13 32.89 1.02
N GLY A 276 -6.27 32.58 1.61
CA GLY A 276 -7.33 33.52 2.02
C GLY A 276 -8.54 33.49 1.09
N ASN A 277 -8.38 33.75 -0.19
CA ASN A 277 -9.47 33.71 -1.17
C ASN A 277 -9.77 32.29 -1.73
N ARG A 278 -8.82 31.38 -1.57
CA ARG A 278 -8.94 29.96 -1.93
C ARG A 278 -7.92 29.13 -1.15
N ALA A 279 -8.11 27.83 -1.13
CA ALA A 279 -7.10 26.90 -0.63
C ALA A 279 -6.47 26.12 -1.82
N ASN A 280 -5.14 26.17 -1.91
CA ASN A 280 -4.42 25.35 -2.88
C ASN A 280 -4.47 23.89 -2.43
N ASN A 281 -5.07 23.07 -3.22
CA ASN A 281 -5.29 21.65 -2.94
C ASN A 281 -3.98 20.86 -3.08
N LEU A 282 -3.53 20.19 -2.01
CA LEU A 282 -2.31 19.37 -1.99
C LEU A 282 -2.57 17.87 -2.19
N TYR A 283 -3.81 17.47 -2.49
CA TYR A 283 -4.13 16.07 -2.79
C TYR A 283 -3.30 15.55 -3.98
N PRO A 284 -2.79 14.32 -3.97
CA PRO A 284 -2.01 13.78 -5.08
C PRO A 284 -2.81 13.76 -6.39
N GLN A 285 -2.18 14.24 -7.48
CA GLN A 285 -2.83 14.35 -8.77
C GLN A 285 -3.23 12.98 -9.35
N GLU A 286 -2.40 11.98 -9.14
CA GLU A 286 -2.58 10.61 -9.61
C GLU A 286 -3.74 9.88 -8.91
N TRP A 287 -4.10 10.30 -7.69
CA TRP A 287 -5.15 9.69 -6.88
C TRP A 287 -6.51 10.36 -7.03
N ARG A 288 -6.57 11.47 -7.79
CA ARG A 288 -7.81 12.22 -7.94
C ARG A 288 -8.95 11.38 -8.50
N ILE A 289 -10.15 11.63 -8.00
CA ILE A 289 -11.38 11.09 -8.58
C ILE A 289 -11.55 11.67 -9.98
N ARG A 290 -11.65 10.82 -11.00
CA ARG A 290 -11.82 11.21 -12.41
C ARG A 290 -13.26 11.17 -12.86
N SER A 291 -14.14 10.43 -12.16
CA SER A 291 -15.55 10.34 -12.49
C SER A 291 -16.26 11.69 -12.31
N GLY A 292 -17.05 12.10 -13.29
CA GLY A 292 -17.96 13.24 -13.18
C GLY A 292 -19.25 12.92 -12.45
N TYR A 293 -19.58 11.63 -12.29
CA TYR A 293 -20.80 11.20 -11.65
C TYR A 293 -20.70 11.32 -10.12
N LEU A 294 -21.69 11.96 -9.53
CA LEU A 294 -21.93 11.95 -8.09
C LEU A 294 -23.35 11.40 -7.86
N PRO A 295 -23.55 10.50 -6.89
CA PRO A 295 -24.90 10.08 -6.55
C PRO A 295 -25.70 11.26 -5.99
N GLU A 296 -26.96 11.39 -6.40
CA GLU A 296 -27.87 12.40 -5.87
C GLU A 296 -28.15 12.19 -4.38
N ILE A 297 -28.19 10.93 -3.97
CA ILE A 297 -28.35 10.54 -2.57
C ILE A 297 -26.99 10.08 -2.06
N ILE A 298 -26.49 10.77 -1.03
CA ILE A 298 -25.26 10.40 -0.36
C ILE A 298 -25.55 9.15 0.48
N PRO A 299 -24.99 7.98 0.15
CA PRO A 299 -25.20 6.79 0.97
C PRO A 299 -24.60 7.01 2.35
N ASP A 300 -25.39 6.73 3.38
CA ASP A 300 -24.83 6.67 4.74
C ASP A 300 -24.15 5.31 4.93
N LEU A 301 -22.84 5.30 4.76
CA LEU A 301 -22.02 4.09 4.89
C LEU A 301 -21.67 3.74 6.34
N PHE A 302 -22.00 4.65 7.28
CA PHE A 302 -21.60 4.56 8.69
C PHE A 302 -22.80 4.76 9.63
N GLY A 303 -24.01 4.54 9.11
CA GLY A 303 -25.30 4.68 9.80
C GLY A 303 -25.45 3.82 11.05
#